data_bd83809fdb32a0bba3abe71a0d8eb1e9
#
_entry.id   bd83809fdb32a0bba3abe71a0d8eb1e9
#
_cell.length_a   1.000
_cell.length_b   1.000
_cell.length_c   1.000
_cell.angle_alpha   90.00
_cell.angle_beta   90.00
_cell.angle_gamma   90.00
#
_symmetry.space_group_name_H-M   'P 1'
#
loop_
_entity.id
_entity.type
_entity.pdbx_description
1 polymer ?
#
loop_
_entity_poly.entity_id
_entity_poly.type
_entity_poly.pdbx_seq_one_letter_code
_entity_poly.pdbx_strand_id
1 'polypeptide(L)'
;MSDQSIQHTQDVKRRYEAELLRKPNVVAVGIGYRTRGGQRTDDVCIVVSVKTKVPAVQLKRGEAVPASIDGVPIDVVETGVIRAQ
;
A
#
# COMPACT_ATOMS: atom_id res chain seq x y z
N MET A 1 -16.29 -8.15 -9.36
CA MET A 1 -15.84 -6.82 -8.95
C MET A 1 -16.20 -5.81 -10.03
N SER A 2 -16.71 -4.67 -9.65
CA SER A 2 -17.15 -3.68 -10.61
C SER A 2 -16.00 -2.79 -11.10
N ASP A 3 -16.12 -2.28 -12.32
CA ASP A 3 -15.15 -1.34 -12.87
C ASP A 3 -15.06 -0.09 -12.01
N GLN A 4 -16.14 0.30 -11.34
CA GLN A 4 -16.17 1.46 -10.46
C GLN A 4 -15.21 1.31 -9.28
N SER A 5 -15.11 0.10 -8.72
CA SER A 5 -14.19 -0.14 -7.62
C SER A 5 -12.74 0.03 -8.05
N ILE A 6 -12.42 -0.44 -9.25
CA ILE A 6 -11.07 -0.31 -9.82
C ILE A 6 -10.78 1.15 -10.12
N GLN A 7 -11.72 1.88 -10.72
CA GLN A 7 -11.53 3.29 -11.03
C GLN A 7 -11.37 4.13 -9.77
N HIS A 8 -12.18 3.88 -8.75
CA HIS A 8 -12.05 4.60 -7.49
C HIS A 8 -10.68 4.35 -6.87
N THR A 9 -10.22 3.10 -6.87
CA THR A 9 -8.90 2.76 -6.34
C THR A 9 -7.79 3.46 -7.11
N GLN A 10 -7.90 3.51 -8.45
CA GLN A 10 -6.92 4.21 -9.28
C GLN A 10 -6.91 5.71 -8.99
N ASP A 11 -8.07 6.32 -8.79
CA ASP A 11 -8.17 7.74 -8.47
C ASP A 11 -7.55 8.06 -7.12
N VAL A 12 -7.81 7.23 -6.13
CA VAL A 12 -7.23 7.40 -4.79
C VAL A 12 -5.71 7.21 -4.87
N LYS A 13 -5.25 6.20 -5.57
CA LYS A 13 -3.82 5.99 -5.77
C LYS A 13 -3.17 7.21 -6.40
N ARG A 14 -3.78 7.75 -7.45
CA ARG A 14 -3.23 8.92 -8.16
C ARG A 14 -3.10 10.12 -7.24
N ARG A 15 -4.10 10.34 -6.39
CA ARG A 15 -4.09 11.48 -5.45
C ARG A 15 -3.02 11.35 -4.39
N TYR A 16 -2.80 10.16 -3.88
CA TYR A 16 -1.99 9.95 -2.67
C TYR A 16 -0.64 9.30 -2.96
N GLU A 17 -0.39 8.89 -4.21
CA GLU A 17 0.85 8.17 -4.55
C GLU A 17 2.10 8.96 -4.17
N ALA A 18 2.15 10.23 -4.54
CA ALA A 18 3.31 11.06 -4.23
C ALA A 18 3.52 11.21 -2.73
N GLU A 19 2.43 11.35 -1.98
CA GLU A 19 2.49 11.46 -0.53
C GLU A 19 2.96 10.17 0.11
N LEU A 20 2.47 9.03 -0.39
CA LEU A 20 2.89 7.72 0.12
C LEU A 20 4.36 7.45 -0.19
N LEU A 21 4.81 7.82 -1.40
CA LEU A 21 6.21 7.63 -1.80
C LEU A 21 7.18 8.53 -1.02
N ARG A 22 6.70 9.61 -0.42
CA ARG A 22 7.53 10.46 0.43
C ARG A 22 7.81 9.84 1.80
N LYS A 23 7.00 8.88 2.21
CA LYS A 23 7.21 8.25 3.51
C LYS A 23 8.53 7.45 3.48
N PRO A 24 9.35 7.53 4.56
CA PRO A 24 10.54 6.72 4.64
C PRO A 24 10.19 5.25 4.50
N ASN A 25 11.05 4.48 3.90
CA ASN A 25 10.87 3.03 3.80
C ASN A 25 9.90 2.58 2.68
N VAL A 26 9.07 3.47 2.13
CA VAL A 26 8.18 3.13 1.02
C VAL A 26 8.98 3.16 -0.27
N VAL A 27 8.94 2.06 -1.02
CA VAL A 27 9.71 1.92 -2.27
C VAL A 27 8.83 1.87 -3.51
N ALA A 28 7.56 1.51 -3.36
CA ALA A 28 6.65 1.44 -4.50
C ALA A 28 5.20 1.53 -4.03
N VAL A 29 4.34 2.01 -4.91
CA VAL A 29 2.90 2.05 -4.70
C VAL A 29 2.23 1.50 -5.94
N GLY A 30 1.33 0.55 -5.78
CA GLY A 30 0.63 -0.06 -6.90
C GLY A 30 -0.80 -0.44 -6.54
N ILE A 31 -1.46 -1.12 -7.45
CA ILE A 31 -2.81 -1.64 -7.24
C ILE A 31 -2.74 -3.16 -7.33
N GLY A 32 -3.43 -3.82 -6.43
CA GLY A 32 -3.50 -5.26 -6.42
C GLY A 32 -4.72 -5.75 -5.68
N TYR A 33 -4.75 -7.03 -5.39
CA TYR A 33 -5.81 -7.64 -4.62
C TYR A 33 -5.37 -7.85 -3.19
N ARG A 34 -6.27 -7.56 -2.28
CA ARG A 34 -6.00 -7.70 -0.85
C ARG A 34 -5.77 -9.16 -0.50
N THR A 35 -4.81 -9.41 0.39
CA THR A 35 -4.54 -10.74 0.92
C THR A 35 -5.11 -10.86 2.32
N ARG A 36 -5.84 -11.94 2.59
CA ARG A 36 -6.37 -12.24 3.90
C ARG A 36 -6.04 -13.69 4.25
N GLY A 37 -5.46 -13.88 5.43
CA GLY A 37 -5.11 -15.23 5.90
C GLY A 37 -4.19 -15.97 4.96
N GLY A 38 -3.31 -15.26 4.28
CA GLY A 38 -2.40 -15.85 3.32
C GLY A 38 -3.01 -16.11 1.96
N GLN A 39 -4.28 -15.79 1.76
CA GLN A 39 -4.97 -16.02 0.50
C GLN A 39 -5.33 -14.71 -0.19
N ARG A 40 -5.21 -14.70 -1.51
CA ARG A 40 -5.59 -13.57 -2.34
C ARG A 40 -7.11 -13.49 -2.40
N THR A 41 -7.64 -12.28 -2.26
CA THR A 41 -9.07 -12.03 -2.37
C THR A 41 -9.37 -11.31 -3.67
N ASP A 42 -10.66 -11.06 -3.93
CA ASP A 42 -11.09 -10.25 -5.08
C ASP A 42 -11.21 -8.77 -4.75
N ASP A 43 -10.84 -8.38 -3.53
CA ASP A 43 -10.93 -6.98 -3.11
C ASP A 43 -9.73 -6.20 -3.64
N VAL A 44 -10.01 -5.16 -4.44
CA VAL A 44 -8.97 -4.28 -4.96
C VAL A 44 -8.47 -3.37 -3.85
N CYS A 45 -7.17 -3.21 -3.76
CA CYS A 45 -6.54 -2.34 -2.77
C CYS A 45 -5.34 -1.63 -3.36
N ILE A 46 -4.85 -0.64 -2.63
CA ILE A 46 -3.57 -0.01 -2.93
C ILE A 46 -2.49 -0.83 -2.20
N VAL A 47 -1.50 -1.29 -2.95
CA VAL A 47 -0.38 -2.04 -2.39
C VAL A 47 0.78 -1.09 -2.19
N VAL A 48 1.23 -0.96 -0.95
CA VAL A 48 2.38 -0.15 -0.60
C VAL A 48 3.54 -1.09 -0.26
N SER A 49 4.58 -1.03 -1.07
CA SER A 49 5.77 -1.86 -0.86
C SER A 49 6.76 -1.10 -0.01
N VAL A 50 7.25 -1.74 1.04
CA VAL A 50 8.22 -1.15 1.95
C VAL A 50 9.45 -2.05 2.02
N LYS A 51 10.60 -1.46 2.35
CA LYS A 51 11.83 -2.24 2.53
C LYS A 51 11.71 -3.21 3.68
N THR A 52 11.22 -2.73 4.80
CA THR A 52 11.11 -3.52 6.03
C THR A 52 9.87 -3.07 6.77
N LYS A 53 9.06 -4.00 7.26
CA LYS A 53 7.95 -3.65 8.11
C LYS A 53 8.48 -3.23 9.48
N VAL A 54 8.14 -2.01 9.89
CA VAL A 54 8.57 -1.45 11.16
C VAL A 54 7.37 -1.46 12.11
N PRO A 55 7.52 -1.96 13.34
CA PRO A 55 6.43 -1.89 14.33
C PRO A 55 5.95 -0.46 14.52
N ALA A 56 4.64 -0.29 14.69
CA ALA A 56 4.04 1.04 14.82
C ALA A 56 4.67 1.84 15.95
N VAL A 57 5.09 1.19 17.02
CA VAL A 57 5.71 1.85 18.17
C VAL A 57 7.05 2.50 17.85
N GLN A 58 7.69 2.09 16.74
CA GLN A 58 8.97 2.65 16.32
C GLN A 58 8.81 3.70 15.22
N LEU A 59 7.59 3.93 14.74
CA LEU A 59 7.34 4.90 13.68
C LEU A 59 7.09 6.27 14.28
N LYS A 60 7.70 7.27 13.67
CA LYS A 60 7.42 8.66 14.00
C LYS A 60 6.10 9.08 13.38
N ARG A 61 5.54 10.17 13.89
CA ARG A 61 4.33 10.73 13.35
C ARG A 61 4.52 11.04 11.86
N GLY A 62 3.60 10.58 11.04
CA GLY A 62 3.66 10.76 9.59
C GLY A 62 4.42 9.68 8.83
N GLU A 63 5.11 8.77 9.53
CA GLU A 63 5.82 7.66 8.88
C GLU A 63 4.91 6.45 8.67
N ALA A 64 3.85 6.32 9.44
CA ALA A 64 2.96 5.18 9.34
C ALA A 64 2.12 5.26 8.07
N VAL A 65 1.95 4.10 7.40
CA VAL A 65 1.05 3.99 6.27
C VAL A 65 -0.35 3.74 6.82
N PRO A 66 -1.36 4.53 6.42
CA PRO A 66 -2.72 4.31 6.92
C PRO A 66 -3.28 2.97 6.44
N ALA A 67 -4.22 2.43 7.21
CA ALA A 67 -4.87 1.17 6.85
C ALA A 67 -5.84 1.31 5.69
N SER A 68 -6.35 2.52 5.46
CA SER A 68 -7.23 2.81 4.34
C SER A 68 -7.20 4.30 4.03
N ILE A 69 -7.53 4.64 2.77
CA ILE A 69 -7.66 6.04 2.33
C ILE A 69 -8.92 6.11 1.48
N ASP A 70 -9.83 7.03 1.85
CA ASP A 70 -11.09 7.25 1.12
C ASP A 70 -11.87 5.95 0.85
N GLY A 71 -11.89 5.07 1.84
CA GLY A 71 -12.61 3.79 1.73
C GLY A 71 -11.85 2.71 0.99
N VAL A 72 -10.65 3.00 0.47
CA VAL A 72 -9.83 2.01 -0.22
C VAL A 72 -8.85 1.40 0.77
N PRO A 73 -8.84 0.06 0.92
CA PRO A 73 -7.88 -0.57 1.81
C PRO A 73 -6.46 -0.46 1.28
N ILE A 74 -5.53 -0.35 2.21
CA ILE A 74 -4.10 -0.30 1.91
C ILE A 74 -3.47 -1.59 2.42
N ASP A 75 -2.78 -2.29 1.53
CA ASP A 75 -2.05 -3.50 1.88
C ASP A 75 -0.55 -3.20 1.85
N VAL A 76 0.11 -3.38 2.99
CA VAL A 76 1.54 -3.11 3.10
C VAL A 76 2.29 -4.43 2.96
N VAL A 77 3.21 -4.48 2.00
CA VAL A 77 4.02 -5.67 1.77
C VAL A 77 5.51 -5.33 1.92
N GLU A 78 6.23 -6.24 2.52
CA GLU A 78 7.67 -6.08 2.69
C GLU A 78 8.39 -6.70 1.51
N THR A 79 9.21 -5.91 0.82
CA THR A 79 9.98 -6.38 -0.33
C THR A 79 11.45 -6.62 -0.01
N GLY A 80 11.90 -6.15 1.15
CA GLY A 80 13.31 -6.25 1.50
C GLY A 80 14.17 -5.35 0.63
N VAL A 81 15.47 -5.59 0.66
CA VAL A 81 16.42 -4.85 -0.16
C VAL A 81 16.50 -5.53 -1.52
N ILE A 82 16.15 -4.78 -2.56
CA ILE A 82 16.25 -5.28 -3.94
C ILE A 82 17.68 -5.04 -4.40
N ARG A 83 18.37 -6.11 -4.76
CA ARG A 83 19.71 -6.02 -5.32
C ARG A 83 19.68 -6.49 -6.75
N ALA A 84 20.29 -5.71 -7.62
CA ALA A 84 20.53 -6.13 -9.00
C ALA A 84 21.58 -7.24 -8.98
N GLN A 85 21.29 -8.30 -9.68
CA GLN A 85 22.22 -9.42 -9.80
C GLN A 85 22.58 -9.65 -11.25
#